data_9752f8800e402f1eb60094892b54e8f0
#
_entry.id   9752f8800e402f1eb60094892b54e8f0
#
_cell.length_a   1.000
_cell.length_b   1.000
_cell.length_c   1.000
_cell.angle_alpha   90.00
_cell.angle_beta   90.00
_cell.angle_gamma   90.00
#
_symmetry.space_group_name_H-M   'P 1'
#
loop_
_entity.id
_entity.type
_entity.pdbx_description
1 polymer ?
#
loop_
_entity_poly.entity_id
_entity_poly.type
_entity_poly.pdbx_seq_one_letter_code
_entity_poly.pdbx_strand_id
1 'polypeptide(L)'
;MLYRSATEVALKNDLLRRLVKELVSPNEKQEPLKIYADNKESYFQAKYIPIRIVEAGENEQKNIGNIILLNNITEFKERDSAKTTLISTISHELKTPISAILMSLKLLEDNRVGELNDEQKQLSESIKENSNRLLSITGELLNMTQVETGRLQLMPKITKPIELIEYAIKANKVQADKFGCQIEVEYPEKISKLFVDSEKIAWVITNLLSNAIRYTPQNGRIIIGAKQEGDIVEIYVQDFGKGIDPRYHQSIFDRYFRVPGTKVQGSGLGLSISKDFVEAHNGTLTVDSELGKGSRFTLRFKV
;
A
#
# COMPACT_ATOMS: atom_id res chain seq x y z
N MET A 1 -25.78 38.48 -10.13
CA MET A 1 -24.75 38.24 -9.09
C MET A 1 -23.48 39.09 -9.25
N LEU A 2 -23.46 39.97 -10.24
CA LEU A 2 -22.36 40.90 -10.46
C LEU A 2 -22.18 41.87 -9.29
N TYR A 3 -20.94 42.13 -8.89
CA TYR A 3 -20.56 43.09 -7.82
C TYR A 3 -21.01 42.75 -6.39
N ARG A 4 -21.28 41.46 -6.09
CA ARG A 4 -21.55 41.02 -4.71
C ARG A 4 -20.33 40.33 -4.13
N SER A 5 -20.15 40.41 -2.79
CA SER A 5 -19.06 39.69 -2.14
C SER A 5 -19.26 38.18 -2.21
N ALA A 6 -18.18 37.42 -2.17
CA ALA A 6 -18.21 35.97 -2.19
C ALA A 6 -19.07 35.39 -1.06
N THR A 7 -19.04 36.02 0.12
CA THR A 7 -19.83 35.65 1.30
C THR A 7 -21.32 35.86 1.09
N GLU A 8 -21.76 36.95 0.43
CA GLU A 8 -23.16 37.14 0.09
C GLU A 8 -23.71 36.15 -0.92
N VAL A 9 -22.88 35.79 -1.88
CA VAL A 9 -23.21 34.78 -2.92
C VAL A 9 -23.30 33.39 -2.31
N ALA A 10 -22.42 33.06 -1.37
CA ALA A 10 -22.39 31.79 -0.65
C ALA A 10 -23.67 31.52 0.18
N LEU A 11 -24.37 32.57 0.65
CA LEU A 11 -25.61 32.43 1.41
C LEU A 11 -26.77 31.90 0.57
N LYS A 12 -26.71 31.97 -0.76
CA LYS A 12 -27.82 31.65 -1.65
C LYS A 12 -27.77 30.24 -2.27
N ASN A 13 -26.65 29.55 -2.21
CA ASN A 13 -26.50 28.26 -2.87
C ASN A 13 -25.44 27.41 -2.15
N ASP A 14 -25.80 26.17 -1.83
CA ASP A 14 -24.90 25.26 -1.10
C ASP A 14 -23.60 24.95 -1.85
N LEU A 15 -23.63 24.87 -3.18
CA LEU A 15 -22.44 24.72 -4.00
C LEU A 15 -21.49 25.91 -3.84
N LEU A 16 -22.01 27.11 -3.95
CA LEU A 16 -21.24 28.35 -3.79
C LEU A 16 -20.72 28.49 -2.37
N ARG A 17 -21.50 28.05 -1.37
CA ARG A 17 -21.05 28.02 0.05
C ARG A 17 -19.84 27.10 0.22
N ARG A 18 -19.84 25.90 -0.37
CA ARG A 18 -18.68 24.97 -0.33
C ARG A 18 -17.49 25.58 -1.03
N LEU A 19 -17.62 26.13 -2.23
CA LEU A 19 -16.54 26.75 -2.98
C LEU A 19 -15.90 27.93 -2.24
N VAL A 20 -16.71 28.78 -1.60
CA VAL A 20 -16.19 29.91 -0.80
C VAL A 20 -15.51 29.43 0.48
N LYS A 21 -16.02 28.39 1.13
CA LYS A 21 -15.39 27.80 2.31
C LYS A 21 -14.00 27.24 2.01
N GLU A 22 -13.82 26.58 0.87
CA GLU A 22 -12.52 26.07 0.41
C GLU A 22 -11.55 27.21 0.05
N LEU A 23 -12.03 28.35 -0.44
CA LEU A 23 -11.23 29.56 -0.67
C LEU A 23 -10.64 30.14 0.61
N VAL A 24 -11.40 30.09 1.72
CA VAL A 24 -11.01 30.69 3.01
C VAL A 24 -10.10 29.73 3.81
N SER A 25 -10.26 28.43 3.61
CA SER A 25 -9.47 27.40 4.30
C SER A 25 -9.06 26.33 3.29
N PRO A 26 -8.02 26.57 2.49
CA PRO A 26 -7.55 25.59 1.53
C PRO A 26 -7.03 24.34 2.23
N ASN A 27 -7.80 23.25 2.16
CA ASN A 27 -7.31 21.93 2.55
C ASN A 27 -6.32 21.42 1.51
N GLU A 28 -5.23 20.81 1.94
CA GLU A 28 -4.22 20.24 1.05
C GLU A 28 -4.76 19.13 0.13
N LYS A 29 -5.87 18.49 0.48
CA LYS A 29 -6.59 17.53 -0.38
C LYS A 29 -8.01 18.06 -0.64
N GLN A 30 -8.20 18.71 -1.79
CA GLN A 30 -9.51 19.11 -2.27
C GLN A 30 -10.28 17.87 -2.76
N GLU A 31 -11.35 17.52 -2.05
CA GLU A 31 -12.28 16.48 -2.50
C GLU A 31 -13.09 16.99 -3.70
N PRO A 32 -13.34 16.15 -4.72
CA PRO A 32 -14.20 16.52 -5.84
C PRO A 32 -15.60 16.90 -5.37
N LEU A 33 -16.13 17.96 -5.94
CA LEU A 33 -17.49 18.38 -5.71
C LEU A 33 -18.46 17.44 -6.41
N LYS A 34 -19.38 16.87 -5.65
CA LYS A 34 -20.44 16.01 -6.16
C LYS A 34 -21.68 16.86 -6.39
N ILE A 35 -22.11 16.95 -7.63
CA ILE A 35 -23.30 17.72 -8.03
C ILE A 35 -24.30 16.75 -8.65
N TYR A 36 -25.53 16.79 -8.17
CA TYR A 36 -26.64 16.02 -8.72
C TYR A 36 -27.49 16.94 -9.59
N ALA A 37 -27.44 16.75 -10.90
CA ALA A 37 -28.21 17.52 -11.87
C ALA A 37 -28.76 16.59 -12.96
N ASP A 38 -29.97 16.85 -13.44
CA ASP A 38 -30.65 16.09 -14.50
C ASP A 38 -30.69 14.57 -14.24
N ASN A 39 -31.01 14.19 -13.00
CA ASN A 39 -30.99 12.80 -12.52
C ASN A 39 -29.64 12.08 -12.70
N LYS A 40 -28.56 12.82 -12.89
CA LYS A 40 -27.21 12.28 -13.05
C LYS A 40 -26.28 12.89 -12.02
N GLU A 41 -25.47 12.02 -11.43
CA GLU A 41 -24.41 12.41 -10.54
C GLU A 41 -23.18 12.83 -11.35
N SER A 42 -22.65 14.02 -11.09
CA SER A 42 -21.49 14.56 -11.77
C SER A 42 -20.44 15.04 -10.78
N TYR A 43 -19.18 14.81 -11.11
CA TYR A 43 -18.02 15.15 -10.27
C TYR A 43 -17.26 16.30 -10.88
N PHE A 44 -16.96 17.33 -10.08
CA PHE A 44 -16.21 18.50 -10.51
C PHE A 44 -15.02 18.73 -9.58
N GLN A 45 -13.87 19.03 -10.17
CA GLN A 45 -12.70 19.48 -9.45
C GLN A 45 -12.61 20.99 -9.54
N ALA A 46 -12.57 21.67 -8.38
CA ALA A 46 -12.40 23.10 -8.31
C ALA A 46 -10.88 23.43 -8.36
N LYS A 47 -10.53 24.45 -9.15
CA LYS A 47 -9.20 25.04 -9.17
C LYS A 47 -9.32 26.53 -8.89
N TYR A 48 -8.60 27.02 -7.91
CA TYR A 48 -8.61 28.42 -7.48
C TYR A 48 -7.40 29.11 -8.06
N ILE A 49 -7.62 30.22 -8.80
CA ILE A 49 -6.59 31.01 -9.46
C ILE A 49 -6.69 32.44 -8.92
N PRO A 50 -5.72 32.91 -8.13
CA PRO A 50 -5.74 34.27 -7.61
C PRO A 50 -5.50 35.28 -8.73
N ILE A 51 -6.31 36.35 -8.78
CA ILE A 51 -6.11 37.50 -9.65
C ILE A 51 -5.26 38.52 -8.89
N ARG A 52 -4.05 38.75 -9.37
CA ARG A 52 -3.12 39.70 -8.76
C ARG A 52 -2.89 40.87 -9.72
N ILE A 53 -2.90 42.08 -9.19
CA ILE A 53 -2.55 43.30 -9.93
C ILE A 53 -1.36 43.98 -9.24
N VAL A 54 -0.58 44.70 -10.03
CA VAL A 54 0.45 45.61 -9.54
C VAL A 54 -0.06 47.01 -9.83
N GLU A 55 -0.29 47.84 -8.78
CA GLU A 55 -0.68 49.23 -8.96
C GLU A 55 0.49 50.04 -9.49
N ALA A 56 0.22 51.02 -10.36
CA ALA A 56 1.26 51.78 -10.99
C ALA A 56 2.08 52.58 -9.95
N GLY A 57 3.36 52.20 -9.79
CA GLY A 57 4.27 52.79 -8.79
C GLY A 57 4.51 51.96 -7.54
N GLU A 58 3.85 50.81 -7.41
CA GLU A 58 4.10 49.85 -6.34
C GLU A 58 4.78 48.60 -6.85
N ASN A 59 5.68 48.00 -6.05
CA ASN A 59 6.34 46.72 -6.36
C ASN A 59 5.60 45.50 -5.75
N GLU A 60 4.54 45.73 -4.99
CA GLU A 60 3.79 44.67 -4.35
C GLU A 60 2.56 44.23 -5.18
N GLN A 61 2.39 42.90 -5.28
CA GLN A 61 1.24 42.31 -5.91
C GLN A 61 0.06 42.25 -4.95
N LYS A 62 -1.04 42.92 -5.30
CA LYS A 62 -2.28 42.93 -4.53
C LYS A 62 -3.27 41.91 -5.10
N ASN A 63 -3.75 40.99 -4.27
CA ASN A 63 -4.81 40.07 -4.69
C ASN A 63 -6.16 40.78 -4.69
N ILE A 64 -6.78 40.90 -5.87
CA ILE A 64 -8.07 41.57 -6.07
C ILE A 64 -9.25 40.61 -6.18
N GLY A 65 -8.97 39.31 -6.26
CA GLY A 65 -10.02 38.30 -6.39
C GLY A 65 -9.48 36.93 -6.74
N ASN A 66 -10.39 35.98 -6.92
CA ASN A 66 -10.07 34.63 -7.32
C ASN A 66 -11.02 34.18 -8.44
N ILE A 67 -10.47 33.47 -9.45
CA ILE A 67 -11.23 32.73 -10.43
C ILE A 67 -11.38 31.31 -9.91
N ILE A 68 -12.62 30.78 -9.94
CA ILE A 68 -12.89 29.39 -9.63
C ILE A 68 -13.18 28.66 -10.94
N LEU A 69 -12.28 27.76 -11.34
CA LEU A 69 -12.44 26.91 -12.49
C LEU A 69 -12.98 25.55 -12.04
N LEU A 70 -14.15 25.13 -12.57
CA LEU A 70 -14.73 23.82 -12.32
C LEU A 70 -14.48 22.90 -13.52
N ASN A 71 -13.61 21.91 -13.34
CA ASN A 71 -13.37 20.87 -14.33
C ASN A 71 -14.33 19.70 -14.09
N ASN A 72 -15.09 19.30 -15.10
CA ASN A 72 -15.89 18.09 -15.02
C ASN A 72 -14.97 16.87 -15.14
N ILE A 73 -14.91 16.08 -14.08
CA ILE A 73 -14.11 14.86 -13.97
C ILE A 73 -14.98 13.60 -13.86
N THR A 74 -16.25 13.68 -14.21
CA THR A 74 -17.22 12.60 -14.08
C THR A 74 -16.78 11.37 -14.84
N GLU A 75 -16.43 11.52 -16.12
CA GLU A 75 -15.97 10.40 -16.96
C GLU A 75 -14.73 9.73 -16.39
N PHE A 76 -13.78 10.52 -15.89
CA PHE A 76 -12.59 10.00 -15.23
C PHE A 76 -12.95 9.19 -13.97
N LYS A 77 -13.84 9.73 -13.13
CA LYS A 77 -14.31 9.05 -11.90
C LYS A 77 -15.12 7.79 -12.20
N GLU A 78 -15.96 7.81 -13.22
CA GLU A 78 -16.74 6.64 -13.66
C GLU A 78 -15.80 5.53 -14.16
N ARG A 79 -14.82 5.86 -15.00
CA ARG A 79 -13.82 4.90 -15.50
C ARG A 79 -12.98 4.32 -14.38
N ASP A 80 -12.52 5.16 -13.46
CA ASP A 80 -11.71 4.72 -12.32
C ASP A 80 -12.52 3.81 -11.38
N SER A 81 -13.78 4.16 -11.11
CA SER A 81 -14.69 3.31 -10.35
C SER A 81 -15.01 1.98 -11.04
N ALA A 82 -15.24 2.00 -12.35
CA ALA A 82 -15.47 0.78 -13.13
C ALA A 82 -14.24 -0.14 -13.12
N LYS A 83 -13.02 0.43 -13.31
CA LYS A 83 -11.75 -0.30 -13.21
C LYS A 83 -11.60 -0.98 -11.84
N THR A 84 -11.90 -0.24 -10.76
CA THR A 84 -11.82 -0.76 -9.39
C THR A 84 -12.80 -1.90 -9.17
N THR A 85 -14.04 -1.72 -9.59
CA THR A 85 -15.07 -2.74 -9.44
C THR A 85 -14.71 -3.99 -10.22
N LEU A 86 -14.22 -3.84 -11.46
CA LEU A 86 -13.78 -4.96 -12.29
C LEU A 86 -12.64 -5.74 -11.62
N ILE A 87 -11.61 -5.06 -11.11
CA ILE A 87 -10.47 -5.71 -10.45
C ILE A 87 -10.92 -6.43 -9.17
N SER A 88 -11.78 -5.79 -8.38
CA SER A 88 -12.34 -6.41 -7.17
C SER A 88 -13.13 -7.67 -7.49
N THR A 89 -14.00 -7.61 -8.51
CA THR A 89 -14.80 -8.76 -8.96
C THR A 89 -13.90 -9.88 -9.46
N ILE A 90 -12.94 -9.57 -10.35
CA ILE A 90 -12.00 -10.58 -10.89
C ILE A 90 -11.20 -11.23 -9.74
N SER A 91 -10.72 -10.45 -8.78
CA SER A 91 -9.96 -10.99 -7.63
C SER A 91 -10.81 -11.96 -6.82
N HIS A 92 -12.08 -11.65 -6.61
CA HIS A 92 -12.99 -12.52 -5.87
C HIS A 92 -13.33 -13.80 -6.66
N GLU A 93 -13.63 -13.65 -7.96
CA GLU A 93 -13.96 -14.76 -8.86
C GLU A 93 -12.77 -15.70 -9.11
N LEU A 94 -11.54 -15.20 -9.01
CA LEU A 94 -10.33 -16.04 -9.10
C LEU A 94 -10.01 -16.74 -7.78
N LYS A 95 -10.28 -16.11 -6.64
CA LYS A 95 -9.98 -16.70 -5.32
C LYS A 95 -10.72 -18.01 -5.10
N THR A 96 -11.97 -18.10 -5.50
CA THR A 96 -12.83 -19.28 -5.30
C THR A 96 -12.29 -20.52 -6.02
N PRO A 97 -12.05 -20.52 -7.36
CA PRO A 97 -11.53 -21.70 -8.06
C PRO A 97 -10.10 -22.06 -7.61
N ILE A 98 -9.26 -21.08 -7.31
CA ILE A 98 -7.91 -21.36 -6.81
C ILE A 98 -7.97 -22.03 -5.43
N SER A 99 -8.85 -21.59 -4.55
CA SER A 99 -9.05 -22.23 -3.24
C SER A 99 -9.57 -23.67 -3.39
N ALA A 100 -10.44 -23.93 -4.38
CA ALA A 100 -10.90 -25.28 -4.71
C ALA A 100 -9.76 -26.18 -5.21
N ILE A 101 -8.85 -25.64 -6.06
CA ILE A 101 -7.65 -26.36 -6.51
C ILE A 101 -6.78 -26.74 -5.31
N LEU A 102 -6.49 -25.80 -4.41
CA LEU A 102 -5.69 -26.06 -3.20
C LEU A 102 -6.34 -27.09 -2.28
N MET A 103 -7.67 -27.06 -2.16
CA MET A 103 -8.40 -28.05 -1.37
C MET A 103 -8.34 -29.45 -2.02
N SER A 104 -8.46 -29.53 -3.33
CA SER A 104 -8.33 -30.80 -4.08
C SER A 104 -6.93 -31.39 -3.95
N LEU A 105 -5.89 -30.53 -4.03
CA LEU A 105 -4.50 -30.97 -3.78
C LEU A 105 -4.32 -31.50 -2.37
N LYS A 106 -4.86 -30.80 -1.36
CA LYS A 106 -4.80 -31.28 0.03
C LYS A 106 -5.46 -32.63 0.24
N LEU A 107 -6.57 -32.89 -0.46
CA LEU A 107 -7.23 -34.20 -0.43
C LEU A 107 -6.41 -35.25 -1.17
N LEU A 108 -5.81 -34.89 -2.30
CA LEU A 108 -4.94 -35.79 -3.07
C LEU A 108 -3.67 -36.21 -2.31
N GLU A 109 -3.14 -35.30 -1.47
CA GLU A 109 -1.97 -35.55 -0.59
C GLU A 109 -2.34 -36.35 0.68
N ASP A 110 -3.63 -36.60 0.94
CA ASP A 110 -4.08 -37.36 2.10
C ASP A 110 -3.84 -38.87 1.88
N ASN A 111 -3.11 -39.51 2.78
CA ASN A 111 -2.77 -40.93 2.71
C ASN A 111 -4.01 -41.85 2.59
N ARG A 112 -5.20 -41.37 2.98
CA ARG A 112 -6.48 -42.14 2.84
C ARG A 112 -6.93 -42.27 1.39
N VAL A 113 -6.47 -41.41 0.49
CA VAL A 113 -6.76 -41.46 -0.95
C VAL A 113 -5.81 -42.39 -1.69
N GLY A 114 -4.61 -42.61 -1.14
CA GLY A 114 -3.53 -43.39 -1.67
C GLY A 114 -2.21 -42.67 -1.62
N GLU A 115 -1.11 -43.41 -1.73
CA GLU A 115 0.22 -42.79 -1.74
C GLU A 115 0.58 -42.29 -3.14
N LEU A 116 1.03 -41.03 -3.21
CA LEU A 116 1.54 -40.44 -4.44
C LEU A 116 2.98 -40.95 -4.68
N ASN A 117 3.29 -41.28 -5.94
CA ASN A 117 4.66 -41.51 -6.34
C ASN A 117 5.45 -40.19 -6.37
N ASP A 118 6.78 -40.24 -6.52
CA ASP A 118 7.65 -39.07 -6.43
C ASP A 118 7.37 -38.04 -7.52
N GLU A 119 7.02 -38.46 -8.73
CA GLU A 119 6.65 -37.58 -9.82
C GLU A 119 5.30 -36.88 -9.54
N GLN A 120 4.32 -37.58 -9.02
CA GLN A 120 3.03 -37.04 -8.61
C GLN A 120 3.19 -36.03 -7.46
N LYS A 121 4.07 -36.29 -6.49
CA LYS A 121 4.39 -35.33 -5.40
C LYS A 121 5.01 -34.05 -5.95
N GLN A 122 5.94 -34.14 -6.90
CA GLN A 122 6.55 -32.97 -7.54
C GLN A 122 5.51 -32.14 -8.31
N LEU A 123 4.63 -32.80 -9.06
CA LEU A 123 3.56 -32.12 -9.79
C LEU A 123 2.54 -31.45 -8.83
N SER A 124 2.13 -32.14 -7.77
CA SER A 124 1.26 -31.60 -6.72
C SER A 124 1.86 -30.35 -6.09
N GLU A 125 3.14 -30.39 -5.68
CA GLU A 125 3.82 -29.24 -5.10
C GLU A 125 3.93 -28.08 -6.10
N SER A 126 4.23 -28.36 -7.38
CA SER A 126 4.26 -27.33 -8.42
C SER A 126 2.90 -26.64 -8.61
N ILE A 127 1.82 -27.39 -8.63
CA ILE A 127 0.45 -26.83 -8.75
C ILE A 127 0.12 -26.00 -7.52
N LYS A 128 0.48 -26.45 -6.33
CA LYS A 128 0.28 -25.76 -5.05
C LYS A 128 1.03 -24.42 -5.00
N GLU A 129 2.31 -24.42 -5.40
CA GLU A 129 3.12 -23.20 -5.46
C GLU A 129 2.52 -22.17 -6.43
N ASN A 130 2.13 -22.59 -7.64
CA ASN A 130 1.52 -21.70 -8.62
C ASN A 130 0.14 -21.19 -8.20
N SER A 131 -0.68 -22.02 -7.56
CA SER A 131 -1.98 -21.64 -7.01
C SER A 131 -1.83 -20.59 -5.89
N ASN A 132 -0.92 -20.81 -4.95
CA ASN A 132 -0.63 -19.85 -3.89
C ASN A 132 -0.10 -18.52 -4.45
N ARG A 133 0.73 -18.59 -5.50
CA ARG A 133 1.23 -17.41 -6.20
C ARG A 133 0.09 -16.60 -6.84
N LEU A 134 -0.86 -17.25 -7.49
CA LEU A 134 -2.03 -16.60 -8.07
C LEU A 134 -2.88 -15.90 -6.99
N LEU A 135 -3.09 -16.56 -5.84
CA LEU A 135 -3.78 -15.94 -4.70
C LEU A 135 -3.05 -14.70 -4.17
N SER A 136 -1.72 -14.74 -4.09
CA SER A 136 -0.94 -13.57 -3.68
C SER A 136 -1.11 -12.41 -4.66
N ILE A 137 -0.98 -12.66 -5.96
CA ILE A 137 -1.12 -11.64 -7.01
C ILE A 137 -2.52 -11.02 -7.01
N THR A 138 -3.57 -11.83 -6.87
CA THR A 138 -4.95 -11.32 -6.82
C THR A 138 -5.19 -10.48 -5.58
N GLY A 139 -4.62 -10.87 -4.43
CA GLY A 139 -4.67 -10.08 -3.19
C GLY A 139 -3.91 -8.75 -3.30
N GLU A 140 -2.72 -8.75 -3.89
CA GLU A 140 -1.93 -7.56 -4.15
C GLU A 140 -2.67 -6.59 -5.08
N LEU A 141 -3.27 -7.09 -6.16
CA LEU A 141 -4.03 -6.29 -7.10
C LEU A 141 -5.26 -5.62 -6.45
N LEU A 142 -5.96 -6.35 -5.58
CA LEU A 142 -7.08 -5.82 -4.82
C LEU A 142 -6.63 -4.71 -3.84
N ASN A 143 -5.56 -4.96 -3.08
CA ASN A 143 -5.00 -3.98 -2.16
C ASN A 143 -4.56 -2.70 -2.88
N MET A 144 -3.84 -2.83 -4.00
CA MET A 144 -3.43 -1.71 -4.86
C MET A 144 -4.64 -0.87 -5.29
N THR A 145 -5.70 -1.54 -5.72
CA THR A 145 -6.91 -0.87 -6.21
C THR A 145 -7.63 -0.10 -5.11
N GLN A 146 -7.68 -0.66 -3.88
CA GLN A 146 -8.27 0.02 -2.71
C GLN A 146 -7.50 1.30 -2.36
N VAL A 147 -6.17 1.27 -2.46
CA VAL A 147 -5.32 2.44 -2.23
C VAL A 147 -5.53 3.50 -3.33
N GLU A 148 -5.44 3.12 -4.61
CA GLU A 148 -5.59 4.03 -5.75
C GLU A 148 -6.91 4.82 -5.71
N THR A 149 -7.97 4.18 -5.30
CA THR A 149 -9.30 4.78 -5.30
C THR A 149 -9.65 5.50 -4.00
N GLY A 150 -8.72 5.55 -3.04
CA GLY A 150 -8.96 6.13 -1.72
C GLY A 150 -10.01 5.35 -0.91
N ARG A 151 -10.33 4.12 -1.30
CA ARG A 151 -11.29 3.24 -0.60
C ARG A 151 -10.65 2.36 0.45
N LEU A 152 -9.37 2.58 0.75
CA LEU A 152 -8.68 1.87 1.83
C LEU A 152 -9.34 2.25 3.16
N GLN A 153 -10.11 1.32 3.70
CA GLN A 153 -10.66 1.45 5.05
C GLN A 153 -9.70 0.79 6.03
N LEU A 154 -9.17 1.58 6.94
CA LEU A 154 -8.34 1.10 8.03
C LEU A 154 -9.21 0.80 9.25
N MET A 155 -8.88 -0.28 9.96
CA MET A 155 -9.45 -0.65 11.26
C MET A 155 -8.35 -0.63 12.33
N PRO A 156 -7.85 0.58 12.72
CA PRO A 156 -6.75 0.66 13.65
C PRO A 156 -7.19 0.23 15.05
N LYS A 157 -6.30 -0.52 15.70
CA LYS A 157 -6.46 -0.97 17.08
C LYS A 157 -5.11 -0.95 17.81
N ILE A 158 -5.16 -0.92 19.13
CA ILE A 158 -3.95 -1.00 19.96
C ILE A 158 -3.32 -2.38 19.76
N THR A 159 -2.12 -2.40 19.17
CA THR A 159 -1.42 -3.62 18.75
C THR A 159 0.01 -3.61 19.29
N LYS A 160 0.51 -4.75 19.75
CA LYS A 160 1.91 -4.90 20.15
C LYS A 160 2.77 -5.19 18.91
N PRO A 161 3.90 -4.48 18.69
CA PRO A 161 4.82 -4.76 17.59
C PRO A 161 5.29 -6.21 17.52
N ILE A 162 5.50 -6.82 18.69
CA ILE A 162 5.95 -8.22 18.82
C ILE A 162 4.94 -9.19 18.21
N GLU A 163 3.64 -8.99 18.43
CA GLU A 163 2.59 -9.87 17.89
C GLU A 163 2.58 -9.83 16.33
N LEU A 164 2.89 -8.68 15.74
CA LEU A 164 3.02 -8.52 14.29
C LEU A 164 4.24 -9.25 13.74
N ILE A 165 5.37 -9.17 14.45
CA ILE A 165 6.62 -9.85 14.09
C ILE A 165 6.42 -11.37 14.17
N GLU A 166 5.88 -11.88 15.27
CA GLU A 166 5.62 -13.31 15.47
C GLU A 166 4.67 -13.87 14.39
N TYR A 167 3.64 -13.10 14.04
CA TYR A 167 2.73 -13.47 12.95
C TYR A 167 3.49 -13.60 11.61
N ALA A 168 4.32 -12.62 11.27
CA ALA A 168 5.08 -12.64 10.03
C ALA A 168 6.08 -13.81 9.97
N ILE A 169 6.75 -14.12 11.08
CA ILE A 169 7.66 -15.28 11.18
C ILE A 169 6.89 -16.58 10.96
N LYS A 170 5.75 -16.75 11.64
CA LYS A 170 4.91 -17.95 11.51
C LYS A 170 4.41 -18.12 10.07
N ALA A 171 3.97 -17.03 9.43
CA ALA A 171 3.49 -17.05 8.05
C ALA A 171 4.57 -17.44 7.04
N ASN A 172 5.83 -17.11 7.31
CA ASN A 172 6.97 -17.39 6.41
C ASN A 172 7.79 -18.63 6.80
N LYS A 173 7.41 -19.36 7.87
CA LYS A 173 8.21 -20.47 8.41
C LYS A 173 8.54 -21.53 7.39
N VAL A 174 7.54 -22.04 6.67
CA VAL A 174 7.73 -23.08 5.64
C VAL A 174 8.69 -22.62 4.55
N GLN A 175 8.58 -21.37 4.12
CA GLN A 175 9.47 -20.82 3.11
C GLN A 175 10.89 -20.63 3.66
N ALA A 176 11.06 -20.14 4.88
CA ALA A 176 12.35 -19.99 5.52
C ALA A 176 13.05 -21.35 5.67
N ASP A 177 12.33 -22.38 6.13
CA ASP A 177 12.83 -23.74 6.28
C ASP A 177 13.27 -24.34 4.91
N LYS A 178 12.48 -24.13 3.84
CA LYS A 178 12.79 -24.56 2.48
C LYS A 178 14.09 -23.96 1.94
N PHE A 179 14.37 -22.70 2.26
CA PHE A 179 15.61 -22.00 1.87
C PHE A 179 16.75 -22.14 2.90
N GLY A 180 16.50 -22.79 4.03
CA GLY A 180 17.44 -22.93 5.13
C GLY A 180 17.80 -21.61 5.82
N CYS A 181 16.95 -20.57 5.69
CA CYS A 181 17.22 -19.27 6.26
C CYS A 181 17.05 -19.27 7.78
N GLN A 182 18.06 -18.73 8.49
CA GLN A 182 18.01 -18.53 9.93
C GLN A 182 17.41 -17.15 10.23
N ILE A 183 16.25 -17.14 10.93
CA ILE A 183 15.59 -15.90 11.35
C ILE A 183 15.95 -15.61 12.79
N GLU A 184 16.69 -14.53 13.01
CA GLU A 184 17.02 -13.97 14.32
C GLU A 184 16.03 -12.88 14.68
N VAL A 185 15.61 -12.85 15.95
CA VAL A 185 14.59 -11.91 16.43
C VAL A 185 15.20 -10.98 17.46
N GLU A 186 15.08 -9.67 17.25
CA GLU A 186 15.61 -8.64 18.13
C GLU A 186 14.54 -7.66 18.55
N TYR A 187 14.22 -7.60 19.85
CA TYR A 187 13.36 -6.56 20.41
C TYR A 187 13.62 -6.35 21.90
N PRO A 188 13.37 -5.15 22.44
CA PRO A 188 13.54 -4.86 23.85
C PRO A 188 12.39 -5.47 24.67
N GLU A 189 12.61 -5.71 25.97
CA GLU A 189 11.56 -6.20 26.88
C GLU A 189 10.33 -5.30 26.92
N LYS A 190 10.53 -3.98 26.77
CA LYS A 190 9.47 -2.98 26.79
C LYS A 190 9.50 -2.18 25.48
N ILE A 191 8.38 -2.18 24.80
CA ILE A 191 8.13 -1.38 23.60
C ILE A 191 6.68 -0.89 23.61
N SER A 192 6.45 0.34 23.21
CA SER A 192 5.12 0.92 23.13
C SER A 192 4.23 0.19 22.15
N LYS A 193 2.94 0.17 22.46
CA LYS A 193 1.92 -0.34 21.54
C LYS A 193 1.67 0.69 20.43
N LEU A 194 1.35 0.20 19.26
CA LEU A 194 0.99 1.01 18.09
C LEU A 194 -0.54 1.07 17.94
N PHE A 195 -1.05 2.20 17.44
CA PHE A 195 -2.43 2.31 17.02
C PHE A 195 -2.51 2.15 15.50
N VAL A 196 -2.63 0.90 15.04
CA VAL A 196 -2.55 0.52 13.64
C VAL A 196 -3.56 -0.58 13.27
N ASP A 197 -3.90 -0.68 12.01
CA ASP A 197 -4.58 -1.85 11.46
C ASP A 197 -3.60 -3.03 11.44
N SER A 198 -3.80 -3.94 12.39
CA SER A 198 -2.88 -5.06 12.61
C SER A 198 -2.80 -6.01 11.41
N GLU A 199 -3.87 -6.15 10.61
CA GLU A 199 -3.86 -7.03 9.44
C GLU A 199 -3.02 -6.42 8.32
N LYS A 200 -3.16 -5.12 8.08
CA LYS A 200 -2.40 -4.40 7.05
C LYS A 200 -0.92 -4.34 7.41
N ILE A 201 -0.57 -4.01 8.66
CA ILE A 201 0.83 -3.94 9.07
C ILE A 201 1.47 -5.33 9.17
N ALA A 202 0.74 -6.36 9.63
CA ALA A 202 1.21 -7.74 9.59
C ALA A 202 1.49 -8.19 8.15
N TRP A 203 0.62 -7.82 7.19
CA TRP A 203 0.84 -8.08 5.77
C TRP A 203 2.13 -7.41 5.27
N VAL A 204 2.38 -6.15 5.64
CA VAL A 204 3.62 -5.42 5.29
C VAL A 204 4.84 -6.18 5.79
N ILE A 205 4.88 -6.53 7.07
CA ILE A 205 6.03 -7.22 7.67
C ILE A 205 6.22 -8.60 7.04
N THR A 206 5.13 -9.33 6.75
CA THR A 206 5.16 -10.61 6.06
C THR A 206 5.76 -10.48 4.66
N ASN A 207 5.37 -9.45 3.90
CA ASN A 207 5.92 -9.17 2.58
C ASN A 207 7.42 -8.83 2.63
N LEU A 208 7.85 -7.99 3.57
CA LEU A 208 9.27 -7.66 3.76
C LEU A 208 10.09 -8.90 4.12
N LEU A 209 9.59 -9.73 5.05
CA LEU A 209 10.27 -10.96 5.45
C LEU A 209 10.32 -11.99 4.30
N SER A 210 9.25 -12.14 3.53
CA SER A 210 9.23 -12.99 2.33
C SER A 210 10.24 -12.52 1.29
N ASN A 211 10.38 -11.20 1.09
CA ASN A 211 11.41 -10.65 0.23
C ASN A 211 12.81 -10.96 0.77
N ALA A 212 13.06 -10.72 2.05
CA ALA A 212 14.34 -11.05 2.69
C ALA A 212 14.73 -12.53 2.45
N ILE A 213 13.79 -13.48 2.64
CA ILE A 213 14.04 -14.91 2.40
C ILE A 213 14.41 -15.19 0.93
N ARG A 214 13.72 -14.55 -0.03
CA ARG A 214 13.97 -14.76 -1.46
C ARG A 214 15.31 -14.20 -1.95
N TYR A 215 15.79 -13.13 -1.32
CA TYR A 215 17.02 -12.43 -1.73
C TYR A 215 18.24 -12.83 -0.90
N THR A 216 18.05 -13.50 0.22
CA THR A 216 19.11 -14.09 1.04
C THR A 216 19.65 -15.35 0.36
N PRO A 217 20.97 -15.57 0.35
CA PRO A 217 21.55 -16.84 -0.09
C PRO A 217 21.00 -18.02 0.72
N GLN A 218 21.04 -19.22 0.13
CA GLN A 218 20.66 -20.44 0.82
C GLN A 218 21.46 -20.60 2.13
N ASN A 219 20.79 -20.99 3.21
CA ASN A 219 21.35 -21.08 4.56
C ASN A 219 21.84 -19.73 5.14
N GLY A 220 21.37 -18.62 4.59
CA GLY A 220 21.74 -17.29 5.07
C GLY A 220 20.92 -16.84 6.28
N ARG A 221 21.33 -15.69 6.82
CA ARG A 221 20.73 -15.09 8.03
C ARG A 221 19.81 -13.94 7.67
N ILE A 222 18.73 -13.78 8.45
CA ILE A 222 17.81 -12.66 8.38
C ILE A 222 17.55 -12.19 9.81
N ILE A 223 17.57 -10.88 10.04
CA ILE A 223 17.20 -10.30 11.32
C ILE A 223 15.86 -9.61 11.15
N ILE A 224 14.92 -9.88 12.06
CA ILE A 224 13.68 -9.15 12.17
C ILE A 224 13.57 -8.61 13.59
N GLY A 225 13.20 -7.35 13.75
CA GLY A 225 13.17 -6.80 15.08
C GLY A 225 12.36 -5.52 15.20
N ALA A 226 12.31 -5.03 16.44
CA ALA A 226 11.73 -3.73 16.76
C ALA A 226 12.61 -3.01 17.77
N LYS A 227 12.65 -1.68 17.67
CA LYS A 227 13.27 -0.80 18.66
C LYS A 227 12.42 0.44 18.87
N GLN A 228 12.66 1.14 19.96
CA GLN A 228 12.00 2.40 20.24
C GLN A 228 13.01 3.46 20.61
N GLU A 229 12.89 4.62 19.98
CA GLU A 229 13.67 5.81 20.29
C GLU A 229 12.71 6.99 20.52
N GLY A 230 12.58 7.40 21.79
CA GLY A 230 11.61 8.43 22.17
C GLY A 230 10.17 8.03 21.88
N ASP A 231 9.48 8.81 21.07
CA ASP A 231 8.10 8.61 20.62
C ASP A 231 7.99 7.86 19.28
N ILE A 232 9.10 7.28 18.79
CA ILE A 232 9.14 6.55 17.52
C ILE A 232 9.42 5.06 17.79
N VAL A 233 8.53 4.20 17.31
CA VAL A 233 8.74 2.77 17.25
C VAL A 233 9.15 2.39 15.82
N GLU A 234 10.25 1.68 15.69
CA GLU A 234 10.74 1.11 14.46
C GLU A 234 10.54 -0.40 14.45
N ILE A 235 10.03 -0.95 13.35
CA ILE A 235 10.03 -2.38 13.05
C ILE A 235 10.89 -2.56 11.80
N TYR A 236 11.79 -3.54 11.80
CA TYR A 236 12.71 -3.72 10.69
C TYR A 236 12.91 -5.17 10.32
N VAL A 237 13.22 -5.38 9.04
CA VAL A 237 13.67 -6.65 8.47
C VAL A 237 14.96 -6.39 7.74
N GLN A 238 16.01 -7.16 8.06
CA GLN A 238 17.33 -7.04 7.47
C GLN A 238 17.75 -8.39 6.88
N ASP A 239 18.08 -8.38 5.60
CA ASP A 239 18.73 -9.48 4.91
C ASP A 239 20.23 -9.20 4.69
N PHE A 240 21.00 -10.26 4.46
CA PHE A 240 22.41 -10.21 4.10
C PHE A 240 22.63 -10.76 2.70
N GLY A 241 21.70 -10.45 1.80
CA GLY A 241 21.72 -10.85 0.41
C GLY A 241 22.58 -9.95 -0.48
N LYS A 242 22.22 -9.90 -1.75
CA LYS A 242 22.97 -9.14 -2.77
C LYS A 242 22.90 -7.63 -2.63
N GLY A 243 21.98 -7.12 -1.79
CA GLY A 243 21.71 -5.70 -1.66
C GLY A 243 21.06 -5.08 -2.92
N ILE A 244 20.82 -3.77 -2.84
CA ILE A 244 20.16 -2.97 -3.86
C ILE A 244 21.07 -1.81 -4.23
N ASP A 245 21.26 -1.59 -5.53
CA ASP A 245 22.01 -0.44 -6.03
C ASP A 245 21.32 0.87 -5.60
N PRO A 246 22.06 1.86 -5.07
CA PRO A 246 21.50 3.14 -4.61
C PRO A 246 20.60 3.85 -5.63
N ARG A 247 20.86 3.67 -6.93
CA ARG A 247 20.03 4.21 -8.02
C ARG A 247 18.58 3.74 -7.97
N TYR A 248 18.32 2.60 -7.35
CA TYR A 248 16.99 1.98 -7.30
C TYR A 248 16.29 2.14 -5.95
N HIS A 249 16.92 2.75 -4.93
CA HIS A 249 16.33 2.87 -3.58
C HIS A 249 14.98 3.59 -3.56
N GLN A 250 14.75 4.52 -4.47
CA GLN A 250 13.45 5.17 -4.62
C GLN A 250 12.52 4.33 -5.49
N SER A 251 13.02 3.84 -6.62
CA SER A 251 12.20 3.15 -7.63
C SER A 251 11.70 1.77 -7.17
N ILE A 252 12.34 1.12 -6.19
CA ILE A 252 11.83 -0.16 -5.64
C ILE A 252 10.44 -0.05 -5.00
N PHE A 253 10.00 1.17 -4.67
CA PHE A 253 8.67 1.46 -4.16
C PHE A 253 7.68 1.87 -5.27
N ASP A 254 8.14 1.98 -6.51
CA ASP A 254 7.26 2.24 -7.65
C ASP A 254 6.50 0.97 -8.04
N ARG A 255 5.29 1.13 -8.52
CA ARG A 255 4.44 0.00 -8.91
C ARG A 255 5.01 -0.72 -10.12
N TYR A 256 4.96 -2.04 -10.08
CA TYR A 256 5.49 -2.94 -11.11
C TYR A 256 7.01 -2.85 -11.32
N PHE A 257 7.70 -2.03 -10.53
CA PHE A 257 9.15 -1.91 -10.65
C PHE A 257 9.85 -3.17 -10.10
N ARG A 258 10.88 -3.58 -10.81
CA ARG A 258 11.77 -4.67 -10.42
C ARG A 258 13.20 -4.31 -10.82
N VAL A 259 14.14 -4.55 -9.93
CA VAL A 259 15.56 -4.30 -10.23
C VAL A 259 15.96 -5.10 -11.46
N PRO A 260 16.48 -4.45 -12.52
CA PRO A 260 16.91 -5.14 -13.75
C PRO A 260 17.88 -6.29 -13.46
N GLY A 261 17.73 -7.39 -14.21
CA GLY A 261 18.58 -8.59 -14.05
C GLY A 261 18.25 -9.48 -12.85
N THR A 262 17.19 -9.17 -12.06
CA THR A 262 16.76 -10.08 -10.99
C THR A 262 16.04 -11.30 -11.57
N LYS A 263 16.48 -12.51 -11.14
CA LYS A 263 15.82 -13.78 -11.49
C LYS A 263 14.68 -14.13 -10.51
N VAL A 264 14.59 -13.44 -9.37
CA VAL A 264 13.55 -13.68 -8.37
C VAL A 264 12.20 -13.26 -8.94
N GLN A 265 11.24 -14.17 -8.99
CA GLN A 265 9.91 -13.90 -9.51
C GLN A 265 9.10 -13.04 -8.53
N GLY A 266 8.29 -12.10 -9.05
CA GLY A 266 7.41 -11.24 -8.25
C GLY A 266 6.56 -10.32 -9.13
N SER A 267 5.47 -9.80 -8.60
CA SER A 267 4.55 -8.84 -9.25
C SER A 267 5.14 -7.43 -9.41
N GLY A 268 6.06 -7.05 -8.52
CA GLY A 268 6.55 -5.68 -8.38
C GLY A 268 5.55 -4.76 -7.65
N LEU A 269 4.53 -5.31 -6.98
CA LEU A 269 3.51 -4.55 -6.25
C LEU A 269 3.73 -4.55 -4.73
N GLY A 270 4.38 -5.58 -4.19
CA GLY A 270 4.47 -5.78 -2.74
C GLY A 270 5.07 -4.59 -1.99
N LEU A 271 6.19 -4.02 -2.45
CA LEU A 271 6.83 -2.89 -1.78
C LEU A 271 6.05 -1.58 -1.91
N SER A 272 5.43 -1.32 -3.06
CA SER A 272 4.58 -0.14 -3.26
C SER A 272 3.35 -0.19 -2.36
N ILE A 273 2.65 -1.32 -2.29
CA ILE A 273 1.51 -1.51 -1.39
C ILE A 273 1.96 -1.42 0.08
N SER A 274 3.13 -1.96 0.43
CA SER A 274 3.70 -1.85 1.78
C SER A 274 3.91 -0.40 2.17
N LYS A 275 4.45 0.42 1.28
CA LYS A 275 4.64 1.85 1.49
C LYS A 275 3.30 2.56 1.66
N ASP A 276 2.35 2.31 0.76
CA ASP A 276 1.01 2.90 0.83
C ASP A 276 0.31 2.57 2.17
N PHE A 277 0.40 1.33 2.65
CA PHE A 277 -0.19 0.94 3.93
C PHE A 277 0.48 1.63 5.12
N VAL A 278 1.80 1.73 5.13
CA VAL A 278 2.54 2.40 6.20
C VAL A 278 2.22 3.90 6.22
N GLU A 279 2.20 4.56 5.05
CA GLU A 279 1.85 5.98 4.92
C GLU A 279 0.40 6.26 5.32
N ALA A 280 -0.54 5.36 5.02
CA ALA A 280 -1.93 5.47 5.47
C ALA A 280 -2.08 5.42 7.01
N HIS A 281 -1.08 4.88 7.72
CA HIS A 281 -0.98 4.91 9.18
C HIS A 281 -0.12 6.07 9.72
N ASN A 282 0.16 7.09 8.89
CA ASN A 282 1.06 8.20 9.21
C ASN A 282 2.49 7.74 9.60
N GLY A 283 2.90 6.56 9.14
CA GLY A 283 4.23 6.01 9.28
C GLY A 283 5.10 6.28 8.05
N THR A 284 6.35 5.82 8.11
CA THR A 284 7.28 5.84 6.98
C THR A 284 7.93 4.49 6.77
N LEU A 285 8.11 4.09 5.50
CA LEU A 285 8.86 2.90 5.10
C LEU A 285 10.12 3.34 4.35
N THR A 286 11.27 2.92 4.85
CA THR A 286 12.59 3.27 4.28
C THR A 286 13.41 2.02 4.00
N VAL A 287 14.40 2.15 3.12
CA VAL A 287 15.40 1.13 2.84
C VAL A 287 16.80 1.70 3.07
N ASP A 288 17.65 0.90 3.71
CA ASP A 288 19.10 1.08 3.77
C ASP A 288 19.74 -0.17 3.18
N SER A 289 20.51 -0.02 2.10
CA SER A 289 21.02 -1.14 1.34
C SER A 289 22.30 -0.78 0.62
N GLU A 290 23.23 -1.76 0.59
CA GLU A 290 24.47 -1.65 -0.15
C GLU A 290 24.69 -2.93 -0.94
N LEU A 291 25.15 -2.81 -2.20
CA LEU A 291 25.47 -3.97 -3.03
C LEU A 291 26.49 -4.90 -2.35
N GLY A 292 26.14 -6.18 -2.27
CA GLY A 292 26.94 -7.22 -1.62
C GLY A 292 26.84 -7.28 -0.10
N LYS A 293 26.12 -6.35 0.56
CA LYS A 293 25.96 -6.34 2.03
C LYS A 293 24.55 -6.69 2.50
N GLY A 294 23.56 -6.62 1.61
CA GLY A 294 22.16 -6.87 1.91
C GLY A 294 21.33 -5.60 2.03
N SER A 295 20.12 -5.73 2.58
CA SER A 295 19.16 -4.64 2.68
C SER A 295 18.45 -4.67 4.02
N ARG A 296 18.20 -3.49 4.58
CA ARG A 296 17.36 -3.28 5.76
C ARG A 296 16.19 -2.40 5.42
N PHE A 297 15.00 -2.93 5.55
CA PHE A 297 13.73 -2.20 5.44
C PHE A 297 13.23 -1.85 6.83
N THR A 298 12.87 -0.59 7.03
CA THR A 298 12.45 -0.07 8.34
C THR A 298 11.13 0.66 8.24
N LEU A 299 10.15 0.23 9.05
CA LEU A 299 8.88 0.91 9.28
C LEU A 299 9.03 1.78 10.53
N ARG A 300 8.57 3.03 10.47
CA ARG A 300 8.55 3.95 11.61
C ARG A 300 7.15 4.43 11.88
N PHE A 301 6.74 4.37 13.14
CA PHE A 301 5.45 4.86 13.62
C PHE A 301 5.66 5.74 14.84
N LYS A 302 4.90 6.83 14.92
CA LYS A 302 4.84 7.66 16.10
C LYS A 302 3.84 7.09 17.10
N VAL A 303 4.20 7.06 18.39
CA VAL A 303 3.38 6.57 19.52
C VAL A 303 3.00 7.68 20.48
#